data_573b7333baffe97cca0b514a56fdaefc
#
_entry.id   573b7333baffe97cca0b514a56fdaefc
#
_cell.length_a   1.000
_cell.length_b   1.000
_cell.length_c   1.000
_cell.angle_alpha   90.00
_cell.angle_beta   90.00
_cell.angle_gamma   90.00
#
_symmetry.space_group_name_H-M   'P 1'
#
loop_
_entity.id
_entity.type
_entity.pdbx_description
1 polymer ?
#
loop_
_entity_poly.entity_id
_entity_poly.type
_entity_poly.pdbx_seq_one_letter_code
_entity_poly.pdbx_strand_id
1 'polypeptide(L)'
;MIIDAHVHLWKAQTGRREVDGMDRPVRSLTDGLSDFGGEIRQMMPPYMLTGENSPEMLIANMNYAGVNGAVIMGETMDGRQDEYFLAAKRKYPDRLKICAFFDDHEPYTLEGFDGIKICACKLKDPDLLKLFPVFKAARDAGKFVAIELLDGAAQTEELREIAKELPDLMIAIGHFGMVTRPDWQEQIRLARLPNVYVESGGITWLFNEEFYPYPSAVRAIREAAELCGMHKLMWGSDYPRTMVEITYKMSFDFIIKSSELTDEEKRLFLFENARCFYGFDNLPKLPVIPNML
;
A
#
# COMPACT_ATOMS: atom_id res chain seq x y z
N MET A 1 10.50 -15.04 5.64
CA MET A 1 10.29 -13.62 6.00
C MET A 1 9.14 -13.06 5.18
N ILE A 2 8.49 -12.00 5.68
CA ILE A 2 7.35 -11.34 5.01
C ILE A 2 7.53 -9.83 5.12
N ILE A 3 7.23 -9.10 4.05
CA ILE A 3 7.21 -7.64 4.00
C ILE A 3 5.83 -7.19 3.54
N ASP A 4 5.22 -6.28 4.27
CA ASP A 4 3.98 -5.63 3.90
C ASP A 4 4.27 -4.36 3.09
N ALA A 5 3.94 -4.39 1.81
CA ALA A 5 4.23 -3.28 0.89
C ALA A 5 3.27 -2.09 1.04
N HIS A 6 2.21 -2.20 1.87
CA HIS A 6 1.18 -1.17 1.98
C HIS A 6 0.49 -1.17 3.34
N VAL A 7 0.87 -0.24 4.20
CA VAL A 7 0.22 0.02 5.49
C VAL A 7 0.00 1.51 5.70
N HIS A 8 -0.98 1.84 6.54
CA HIS A 8 -1.26 3.21 6.95
C HIS A 8 -1.02 3.42 8.43
N LEU A 9 -0.59 4.61 8.79
CA LEU A 9 -0.51 5.10 10.17
C LEU A 9 -1.05 6.52 10.24
N TRP A 10 -1.58 6.91 11.39
CA TRP A 10 -1.94 8.30 11.69
C TRP A 10 -2.01 8.54 13.18
N LYS A 11 -1.65 9.74 13.59
CA LYS A 11 -1.93 10.21 14.95
C LYS A 11 -3.41 10.53 15.12
N ALA A 12 -3.97 11.20 14.11
CA ALA A 12 -5.39 11.41 13.90
C ALA A 12 -5.60 11.61 12.40
N GLN A 13 -6.73 11.17 11.85
CA GLN A 13 -7.08 11.48 10.47
C GLN A 13 -7.49 12.96 10.40
N THR A 14 -6.87 13.68 9.47
CA THR A 14 -7.06 15.13 9.24
C THR A 14 -7.25 15.44 7.76
N GLY A 15 -7.46 14.42 6.96
CA GLY A 15 -7.57 14.54 5.53
C GLY A 15 -8.96 14.93 5.05
N ARG A 16 -9.24 14.61 3.81
CA ARG A 16 -10.48 14.98 3.13
C ARG A 16 -11.00 13.87 2.24
N ARG A 17 -12.27 13.99 1.89
CA ARG A 17 -12.97 13.19 0.90
C ARG A 17 -13.87 14.11 0.08
N GLU A 18 -13.89 13.91 -1.22
CA GLU A 18 -14.87 14.58 -2.07
C GLU A 18 -16.27 13.94 -1.89
N VAL A 19 -17.25 14.79 -1.64
CA VAL A 19 -18.67 14.44 -1.59
C VAL A 19 -19.45 15.50 -2.34
N ASP A 20 -20.15 15.13 -3.40
CA ASP A 20 -20.96 16.03 -4.24
C ASP A 20 -20.13 17.23 -4.79
N GLY A 21 -18.90 16.97 -5.24
CA GLY A 21 -17.99 17.99 -5.78
C GLY A 21 -17.37 18.92 -4.74
N MET A 22 -17.52 18.62 -3.45
CA MET A 22 -16.96 19.42 -2.35
C MET A 22 -16.06 18.56 -1.45
N ASP A 23 -14.91 19.11 -1.09
CA ASP A 23 -14.05 18.51 -0.07
C ASP A 23 -14.73 18.54 1.31
N ARG A 24 -14.88 17.37 1.91
CA ARG A 24 -15.38 17.19 3.27
C ARG A 24 -14.25 16.65 4.15
N PRO A 25 -14.12 17.15 5.38
CA PRO A 25 -13.07 16.67 6.29
C PRO A 25 -13.32 15.20 6.68
N VAL A 26 -12.21 14.44 6.79
CA VAL A 26 -12.19 13.11 7.41
C VAL A 26 -11.55 13.23 8.79
N ARG A 27 -12.14 12.60 9.80
CA ARG A 27 -11.66 12.64 11.19
C ARG A 27 -11.76 11.26 11.82
N SER A 28 -10.67 10.78 12.40
CA SER A 28 -10.72 9.59 13.25
C SER A 28 -11.46 9.89 14.56
N LEU A 29 -12.28 8.95 14.97
CA LEU A 29 -13.04 8.96 16.22
C LEU A 29 -12.54 7.81 17.13
N THR A 30 -13.20 7.62 18.28
CA THR A 30 -12.94 6.46 19.13
C THR A 30 -13.52 5.16 18.53
N ASP A 31 -13.13 4.03 19.11
CA ASP A 31 -13.69 2.70 18.80
C ASP A 31 -13.53 2.27 17.32
N GLY A 32 -12.45 2.72 16.69
CA GLY A 32 -12.14 2.42 15.31
C GLY A 32 -13.03 3.11 14.27
N LEU A 33 -13.85 4.06 14.68
CA LEU A 33 -14.72 4.83 13.79
C LEU A 33 -13.99 6.01 13.16
N SER A 34 -14.48 6.43 11.99
CA SER A 34 -14.08 7.68 11.33
C SER A 34 -15.30 8.40 10.78
N ASP A 35 -15.30 9.72 10.89
CA ASP A 35 -16.28 10.60 10.25
C ASP A 35 -15.77 11.00 8.87
N PHE A 36 -16.50 10.61 7.84
CA PHE A 36 -16.24 10.91 6.43
C PHE A 36 -17.10 12.06 5.92
N GLY A 37 -17.00 13.21 6.55
CA GLY A 37 -17.77 14.39 6.16
C GLY A 37 -19.25 14.29 6.49
N GLY A 38 -19.57 13.70 7.65
CA GLY A 38 -20.92 13.46 8.16
C GLY A 38 -21.41 12.01 8.05
N GLU A 39 -20.66 11.14 7.39
CA GLU A 39 -20.92 9.71 7.35
C GLU A 39 -19.95 8.95 8.27
N ILE A 40 -20.45 8.32 9.32
CA ILE A 40 -19.63 7.53 10.24
C ILE A 40 -19.39 6.14 9.66
N ARG A 41 -18.11 5.73 9.60
CA ARG A 41 -17.69 4.41 9.10
C ARG A 41 -16.75 3.72 10.08
N GLN A 42 -16.79 2.40 10.11
CA GLN A 42 -15.79 1.58 10.80
C GLN A 42 -14.54 1.48 9.91
N MET A 43 -13.44 2.11 10.32
CA MET A 43 -12.18 2.14 9.56
C MET A 43 -11.07 1.31 10.18
N MET A 44 -11.17 1.04 11.47
CA MET A 44 -10.28 0.20 12.25
C MET A 44 -11.11 -0.80 13.08
N PRO A 45 -10.51 -1.87 13.59
CA PRO A 45 -11.18 -2.74 14.53
C PRO A 45 -11.70 -1.99 15.76
N PRO A 46 -12.88 -2.32 16.30
CA PRO A 46 -13.50 -1.58 17.41
C PRO A 46 -12.70 -1.62 18.71
N TYR A 47 -11.76 -2.54 18.87
CA TYR A 47 -10.84 -2.57 20.02
C TYR A 47 -9.71 -1.52 19.94
N MET A 48 -9.55 -0.83 18.83
CA MET A 48 -8.67 0.33 18.69
C MET A 48 -9.39 1.57 19.24
N LEU A 49 -9.37 1.70 20.55
CA LEU A 49 -10.24 2.60 21.33
C LEU A 49 -9.94 4.09 21.14
N THR A 50 -8.72 4.42 20.73
CA THR A 50 -8.34 5.80 20.40
C THR A 50 -8.45 6.03 18.90
N GLY A 51 -8.65 7.25 18.45
CA GLY A 51 -8.64 7.57 17.03
C GLY A 51 -7.25 7.48 16.37
N GLU A 52 -6.22 7.06 17.10
CA GLU A 52 -4.84 6.90 16.65
C GLU A 52 -4.60 5.49 16.13
N ASN A 53 -3.89 5.40 15.00
CA ASN A 53 -3.30 4.15 14.49
C ASN A 53 -1.78 4.23 14.64
N SER A 54 -1.26 3.74 15.77
CA SER A 54 0.13 3.97 16.16
C SER A 54 1.13 2.97 15.56
N PRO A 55 2.41 3.38 15.42
CA PRO A 55 3.47 2.46 14.99
C PRO A 55 3.64 1.30 15.97
N GLU A 56 3.38 1.49 17.28
CA GLU A 56 3.44 0.41 18.27
C GLU A 56 2.39 -0.65 18.02
N MET A 57 1.16 -0.26 17.67
CA MET A 57 0.09 -1.19 17.30
C MET A 57 0.43 -1.96 16.02
N LEU A 58 0.97 -1.28 15.00
CA LEU A 58 1.44 -1.93 13.79
C LEU A 58 2.54 -2.97 14.11
N ILE A 59 3.59 -2.57 14.83
CA ILE A 59 4.70 -3.46 15.20
C ILE A 59 4.22 -4.65 16.03
N ALA A 60 3.27 -4.47 16.95
CA ALA A 60 2.69 -5.57 17.72
C ALA A 60 1.97 -6.58 16.80
N ASN A 61 1.15 -6.10 15.86
CA ASN A 61 0.48 -6.94 14.86
C ASN A 61 1.47 -7.64 13.93
N MET A 62 2.51 -6.93 13.45
CA MET A 62 3.59 -7.50 12.64
C MET A 62 4.32 -8.63 13.40
N ASN A 63 4.67 -8.42 14.67
CA ASN A 63 5.36 -9.43 15.48
C ASN A 63 4.48 -10.66 15.68
N TYR A 64 3.20 -10.48 16.01
CA TYR A 64 2.24 -11.57 16.15
C TYR A 64 2.08 -12.38 14.84
N ALA A 65 1.98 -11.68 13.71
CA ALA A 65 1.76 -12.31 12.41
C ALA A 65 3.06 -12.85 11.76
N GLY A 66 4.25 -12.46 12.25
CA GLY A 66 5.53 -12.84 11.66
C GLY A 66 5.94 -11.99 10.45
N VAL A 67 5.44 -10.74 10.35
CA VAL A 67 5.80 -9.77 9.30
C VAL A 67 7.04 -9.00 9.72
N ASN A 68 8.10 -9.05 8.90
CA ASN A 68 9.42 -8.52 9.26
C ASN A 68 9.57 -7.03 8.97
N GLY A 69 8.98 -6.53 7.89
CA GLY A 69 9.04 -5.12 7.47
C GLY A 69 7.72 -4.62 6.93
N ALA A 70 7.52 -3.30 6.92
CA ALA A 70 6.34 -2.67 6.33
C ALA A 70 6.67 -1.32 5.69
N VAL A 71 5.88 -0.94 4.68
CA VAL A 71 5.98 0.34 3.97
C VAL A 71 4.78 1.20 4.31
N ILE A 72 5.02 2.32 4.99
CA ILE A 72 3.97 3.26 5.41
C ILE A 72 3.63 4.18 4.25
N MET A 73 2.37 4.18 3.85
CA MET A 73 1.80 5.02 2.80
C MET A 73 0.94 6.12 3.40
N GLY A 74 1.01 7.33 2.84
CA GLY A 74 0.04 8.39 3.11
C GLY A 74 -1.16 8.26 2.17
N GLU A 75 -2.28 8.82 2.57
CA GLU A 75 -3.49 8.87 1.75
C GLU A 75 -4.28 10.15 2.01
N THR A 76 -5.10 10.56 1.02
CA THR A 76 -5.95 11.76 1.09
C THR A 76 -6.86 11.77 2.31
N MET A 77 -7.42 10.62 2.69
CA MET A 77 -8.30 10.49 3.86
C MET A 77 -7.55 10.61 5.19
N ASP A 78 -6.32 10.15 5.26
CA ASP A 78 -5.52 10.20 6.48
C ASP A 78 -4.95 11.60 6.71
N GLY A 79 -4.78 12.37 5.62
CA GLY A 79 -4.11 13.65 5.64
C GLY A 79 -2.60 13.51 5.79
N ARG A 80 -1.92 14.63 5.85
CA ARG A 80 -0.47 14.66 5.96
C ARG A 80 -0.02 14.26 7.38
N GLN A 81 0.87 13.27 7.47
CA GLN A 81 1.38 12.69 8.72
C GLN A 81 2.91 12.71 8.78
N ASP A 82 3.58 13.63 8.08
CA ASP A 82 5.03 13.62 7.83
C ASP A 82 5.87 13.43 9.11
N GLU A 83 5.67 14.29 10.13
CA GLU A 83 6.41 14.20 11.39
C GLU A 83 6.13 12.88 12.13
N TYR A 84 4.91 12.37 12.02
CA TYR A 84 4.53 11.11 12.64
C TYR A 84 5.23 9.92 11.96
N PHE A 85 5.31 9.90 10.63
CA PHE A 85 6.03 8.88 9.87
C PHE A 85 7.53 8.94 10.12
N LEU A 86 8.12 10.15 10.13
CA LEU A 86 9.54 10.33 10.45
C LEU A 86 9.87 9.84 11.88
N ALA A 87 9.00 10.09 12.84
CA ALA A 87 9.15 9.59 14.22
C ALA A 87 9.06 8.05 14.27
N ALA A 88 8.09 7.45 13.56
CA ALA A 88 7.94 6.01 13.46
C ALA A 88 9.19 5.35 12.86
N LYS A 89 9.72 5.90 11.76
CA LYS A 89 10.95 5.41 11.12
C LYS A 89 12.17 5.52 12.04
N ARG A 90 12.35 6.65 12.74
CA ARG A 90 13.44 6.79 13.72
C ARG A 90 13.37 5.74 14.82
N LYS A 91 12.16 5.37 15.26
CA LYS A 91 11.96 4.36 16.30
C LYS A 91 12.17 2.92 15.82
N TYR A 92 11.83 2.64 14.56
CA TYR A 92 11.89 1.29 13.97
C TYR A 92 12.61 1.28 12.61
N PRO A 93 13.90 1.74 12.54
CA PRO A 93 14.60 2.01 11.27
C PRO A 93 14.79 0.77 10.38
N ASP A 94 14.95 -0.42 10.99
CA ASP A 94 15.14 -1.67 10.27
C ASP A 94 13.82 -2.36 9.88
N ARG A 95 12.68 -1.81 10.35
CA ARG A 95 11.35 -2.41 10.17
C ARG A 95 10.45 -1.62 9.25
N LEU A 96 10.65 -0.30 9.15
CA LEU A 96 9.73 0.61 8.49
C LEU A 96 10.42 1.40 7.38
N LYS A 97 9.81 1.40 6.21
CA LYS A 97 10.01 2.38 5.14
C LYS A 97 8.81 3.33 5.12
N ILE A 98 9.01 4.58 4.72
CA ILE A 98 7.98 5.60 4.75
C ILE A 98 7.92 6.38 3.44
N CYS A 99 6.71 6.70 2.98
CA CYS A 99 6.46 7.55 1.83
C CYS A 99 6.04 8.96 2.26
N ALA A 100 6.64 9.99 1.66
CA ALA A 100 6.05 11.31 1.67
C ALA A 100 4.70 11.25 0.94
N PHE A 101 3.71 12.01 1.40
CA PHE A 101 2.42 12.06 0.71
C PHE A 101 2.38 13.27 -0.23
N PHE A 102 2.17 13.00 -1.52
CA PHE A 102 1.91 14.05 -2.50
C PHE A 102 0.44 14.46 -2.46
N ASP A 103 0.21 15.74 -2.26
CA ASP A 103 -1.08 16.38 -2.31
C ASP A 103 -0.97 17.66 -3.14
N ASP A 104 -1.84 17.85 -4.12
CA ASP A 104 -1.86 19.03 -4.99
C ASP A 104 -2.30 20.33 -4.29
N HIS A 105 -2.77 20.23 -3.04
CA HIS A 105 -3.17 21.36 -2.20
C HIS A 105 -2.03 21.91 -1.33
N GLU A 106 -0.95 21.13 -1.11
CA GLU A 106 0.08 21.48 -0.13
C GLU A 106 1.50 21.17 -0.65
N PRO A 107 2.51 21.96 -0.29
CA PRO A 107 3.89 21.64 -0.57
C PRO A 107 4.30 20.30 0.06
N TYR A 108 5.17 19.54 -0.59
CA TYR A 108 5.72 18.28 -0.07
C TYR A 108 7.25 18.37 0.07
N THR A 109 7.82 17.49 0.88
CA THR A 109 9.26 17.26 0.99
C THR A 109 9.59 15.78 0.82
N LEU A 110 10.77 15.48 0.29
CA LEU A 110 11.32 14.13 0.19
C LEU A 110 12.39 13.87 1.25
N GLU A 111 12.74 14.87 2.05
CA GLU A 111 13.79 14.75 3.07
C GLU A 111 13.37 13.77 4.18
N GLY A 112 14.22 12.79 4.45
CA GLY A 112 13.96 11.76 5.46
C GLY A 112 13.07 10.60 5.01
N PHE A 113 12.34 10.74 3.90
CA PHE A 113 11.47 9.71 3.33
C PHE A 113 12.25 8.73 2.42
N ASP A 114 11.71 7.52 2.25
CA ASP A 114 12.25 6.50 1.35
C ASP A 114 11.62 6.58 -0.05
N GLY A 115 10.38 7.04 -0.13
CA GLY A 115 9.63 7.22 -1.37
C GLY A 115 8.59 8.32 -1.27
N ILE A 116 7.77 8.43 -2.31
CA ILE A 116 6.61 9.32 -2.37
C ILE A 116 5.37 8.54 -2.77
N LYS A 117 4.26 8.79 -2.10
CA LYS A 117 2.92 8.26 -2.44
C LYS A 117 2.12 9.29 -3.20
N ILE A 118 1.55 8.89 -4.34
CA ILE A 118 0.69 9.70 -5.20
C ILE A 118 -0.65 8.96 -5.35
N CYS A 119 -1.72 9.52 -4.82
CA CYS A 119 -3.09 9.03 -5.07
C CYS A 119 -3.64 9.74 -6.31
N ALA A 120 -3.17 9.37 -7.51
CA ALA A 120 -3.52 10.05 -8.75
C ALA A 120 -5.03 10.01 -9.03
N CYS A 121 -5.72 8.96 -8.57
CA CYS A 121 -7.18 8.84 -8.63
C CYS A 121 -7.95 9.86 -7.77
N LYS A 122 -7.27 10.63 -6.90
CA LYS A 122 -7.86 11.63 -5.98
C LYS A 122 -7.44 13.05 -6.30
N LEU A 123 -6.57 13.26 -7.29
CA LEU A 123 -6.12 14.58 -7.70
C LEU A 123 -7.22 15.29 -8.51
N LYS A 124 -7.26 16.62 -8.41
CA LYS A 124 -8.19 17.45 -9.20
C LYS A 124 -7.90 17.38 -10.69
N ASP A 125 -6.62 17.33 -11.03
CA ASP A 125 -6.16 17.14 -12.40
C ASP A 125 -5.51 15.73 -12.50
N PRO A 126 -6.17 14.80 -13.17
CA PRO A 126 -5.68 13.42 -13.26
C PRO A 126 -4.56 13.22 -14.31
N ASP A 127 -4.16 14.27 -15.03
CA ASP A 127 -3.11 14.22 -16.05
C ASP A 127 -1.73 13.97 -15.40
N LEU A 128 -1.23 12.73 -15.50
CA LEU A 128 0.05 12.34 -14.91
C LEU A 128 1.25 13.05 -15.57
N LEU A 129 1.15 13.47 -16.83
CA LEU A 129 2.26 14.17 -17.49
C LEU A 129 2.54 15.52 -16.83
N LYS A 130 1.53 16.16 -16.24
CA LYS A 130 1.72 17.38 -15.42
C LYS A 130 2.48 17.13 -14.13
N LEU A 131 2.46 15.87 -13.64
CA LEU A 131 3.23 15.45 -12.46
C LEU A 131 4.65 15.00 -12.80
N PHE A 132 5.08 15.04 -14.08
CA PHE A 132 6.44 14.66 -14.47
C PHE A 132 7.53 15.31 -13.61
N PRO A 133 7.44 16.61 -13.20
CA PRO A 133 8.42 17.20 -12.28
C PRO A 133 8.50 16.49 -10.91
N VAL A 134 7.37 15.94 -10.39
CA VAL A 134 7.32 15.19 -9.13
C VAL A 134 8.05 13.84 -9.27
N PHE A 135 7.77 13.11 -10.36
CA PHE A 135 8.47 11.85 -10.67
C PHE A 135 9.96 12.09 -10.86
N LYS A 136 10.34 13.15 -11.58
CA LYS A 136 11.73 13.53 -11.77
C LYS A 136 12.41 13.88 -10.44
N ALA A 137 11.76 14.63 -9.56
CA ALA A 137 12.30 14.98 -8.25
C ALA A 137 12.51 13.71 -7.38
N ALA A 138 11.59 12.76 -7.41
CA ALA A 138 11.73 11.48 -6.72
C ALA A 138 12.95 10.70 -7.26
N ARG A 139 13.10 10.58 -8.60
CA ARG A 139 14.26 9.94 -9.23
C ARG A 139 15.56 10.62 -8.83
N ASP A 140 15.63 11.95 -8.92
CA ASP A 140 16.85 12.72 -8.63
C ASP A 140 17.26 12.62 -7.16
N ALA A 141 16.30 12.39 -6.26
CA ALA A 141 16.52 12.13 -4.84
C ALA A 141 16.80 10.64 -4.52
N GLY A 142 16.79 9.73 -5.51
CA GLY A 142 16.94 8.29 -5.30
C GLY A 142 15.79 7.66 -4.53
N LYS A 143 14.56 8.16 -4.72
CA LYS A 143 13.33 7.71 -4.04
C LYS A 143 12.45 6.93 -5.01
N PHE A 144 11.69 5.96 -4.48
CA PHE A 144 10.67 5.28 -5.26
C PHE A 144 9.36 6.08 -5.28
N VAL A 145 8.49 5.76 -6.22
CA VAL A 145 7.12 6.26 -6.30
C VAL A 145 6.15 5.09 -6.05
N ALA A 146 5.22 5.27 -5.10
CA ALA A 146 4.03 4.45 -4.98
C ALA A 146 2.83 5.24 -5.53
N ILE A 147 2.05 4.65 -6.43
CA ILE A 147 0.99 5.38 -7.13
C ILE A 147 -0.31 4.57 -7.19
N GLU A 148 -1.42 5.25 -6.95
CA GLU A 148 -2.76 4.73 -7.25
C GLU A 148 -3.30 5.45 -8.48
N LEU A 149 -3.61 4.66 -9.51
CA LEU A 149 -4.15 5.16 -10.77
C LEU A 149 -5.69 5.22 -10.73
N LEU A 150 -6.27 5.94 -11.67
CA LEU A 150 -7.69 5.79 -12.00
C LEU A 150 -8.01 4.37 -12.46
N ASP A 151 -9.26 3.94 -12.29
CA ASP A 151 -9.70 2.60 -12.69
C ASP A 151 -9.39 2.30 -14.17
N GLY A 152 -9.03 1.07 -14.44
CA GLY A 152 -8.77 0.56 -15.78
C GLY A 152 -7.54 1.17 -16.46
N ALA A 153 -7.69 1.54 -17.73
CA ALA A 153 -6.59 1.99 -18.59
C ALA A 153 -6.37 3.51 -18.61
N ALA A 154 -7.17 4.28 -17.88
CA ALA A 154 -7.27 5.74 -18.06
C ALA A 154 -5.95 6.51 -17.99
N GLN A 155 -4.98 6.06 -17.17
CA GLN A 155 -3.67 6.71 -16.98
C GLN A 155 -2.48 5.82 -17.37
N THR A 156 -2.73 4.70 -18.03
CA THR A 156 -1.67 3.70 -18.29
C THR A 156 -0.66 4.18 -19.33
N GLU A 157 -1.07 4.89 -20.37
CA GLU A 157 -0.15 5.39 -21.38
C GLU A 157 0.73 6.51 -20.82
N GLU A 158 0.18 7.41 -20.04
CA GLU A 158 0.92 8.48 -19.38
C GLU A 158 1.98 7.92 -18.42
N LEU A 159 1.59 6.93 -17.57
CA LEU A 159 2.55 6.27 -16.68
C LEU A 159 3.62 5.49 -17.46
N ARG A 160 3.25 4.88 -18.59
CA ARG A 160 4.19 4.19 -19.48
C ARG A 160 5.22 5.15 -20.04
N GLU A 161 4.81 6.33 -20.48
CA GLU A 161 5.71 7.38 -20.97
C GLU A 161 6.67 7.82 -19.86
N ILE A 162 6.14 8.19 -18.69
CA ILE A 162 6.96 8.57 -17.52
C ILE A 162 7.97 7.48 -17.15
N ALA A 163 7.53 6.23 -17.07
CA ALA A 163 8.42 5.12 -16.71
C ALA A 163 9.54 4.86 -17.72
N LYS A 164 9.30 5.10 -19.01
CA LYS A 164 10.31 5.00 -20.07
C LYS A 164 11.29 6.18 -20.05
N GLU A 165 10.81 7.39 -19.78
CA GLU A 165 11.65 8.60 -19.69
C GLU A 165 12.51 8.59 -18.42
N LEU A 166 12.08 7.89 -17.37
CA LEU A 166 12.74 7.79 -16.08
C LEU A 166 13.07 6.33 -15.73
N PRO A 167 13.93 5.63 -16.51
CA PRO A 167 14.12 4.18 -16.38
C PRO A 167 14.76 3.77 -15.03
N ASP A 168 15.44 4.70 -14.36
CA ASP A 168 16.04 4.48 -13.03
C ASP A 168 15.07 4.76 -11.88
N LEU A 169 13.87 5.28 -12.15
CA LEU A 169 12.85 5.51 -11.14
C LEU A 169 12.05 4.24 -10.90
N MET A 170 12.10 3.71 -9.69
CA MET A 170 11.28 2.57 -9.29
C MET A 170 9.84 3.01 -8.97
N ILE A 171 8.86 2.39 -9.61
CA ILE A 171 7.43 2.73 -9.49
C ILE A 171 6.65 1.50 -9.05
N ALA A 172 5.82 1.61 -7.99
CA ALA A 172 4.89 0.58 -7.55
C ALA A 172 3.43 1.05 -7.74
N ILE A 173 2.65 0.32 -8.53
CA ILE A 173 1.21 0.55 -8.69
C ILE A 173 0.48 -0.13 -7.54
N GLY A 174 -0.36 0.61 -6.84
CA GLY A 174 -1.10 0.16 -5.66
C GLY A 174 -2.38 -0.63 -5.96
N HIS A 175 -2.88 -1.29 -4.92
CA HIS A 175 -4.18 -1.98 -4.88
C HIS A 175 -4.42 -2.97 -6.02
N PHE A 176 -3.36 -3.57 -6.54
CA PHE A 176 -3.42 -4.54 -7.64
C PHE A 176 -4.18 -4.01 -8.87
N GLY A 177 -4.02 -2.69 -9.16
CA GLY A 177 -4.73 -2.01 -10.22
C GLY A 177 -6.25 -2.02 -10.05
N MET A 178 -6.76 -2.11 -8.82
CA MET A 178 -8.20 -2.27 -8.50
C MET A 178 -8.80 -3.49 -9.21
N VAL A 179 -8.26 -4.66 -8.93
CA VAL A 179 -8.51 -5.95 -9.62
C VAL A 179 -9.98 -6.37 -9.79
N THR A 180 -10.90 -5.78 -9.06
CA THR A 180 -12.36 -5.99 -9.21
C THR A 180 -13.01 -5.01 -10.19
N ARG A 181 -12.26 -4.09 -10.78
CA ARG A 181 -12.73 -3.13 -11.76
C ARG A 181 -12.44 -3.59 -13.19
N PRO A 182 -13.24 -3.17 -14.19
CA PRO A 182 -12.95 -3.47 -15.59
C PRO A 182 -11.55 -3.00 -16.01
N ASP A 183 -10.90 -3.73 -16.91
CA ASP A 183 -9.62 -3.40 -17.54
C ASP A 183 -8.43 -3.22 -16.57
N TRP A 184 -8.51 -3.75 -15.34
CA TRP A 184 -7.42 -3.73 -14.36
C TRP A 184 -6.12 -4.35 -14.90
N GLN A 185 -6.23 -5.30 -15.81
CA GLN A 185 -5.09 -5.96 -16.46
C GLN A 185 -4.17 -4.97 -17.19
N GLU A 186 -4.69 -3.83 -17.67
CA GLU A 186 -3.88 -2.83 -18.37
C GLU A 186 -2.87 -2.19 -17.41
N GLN A 187 -3.24 -1.99 -16.14
CA GLN A 187 -2.29 -1.52 -15.12
C GLN A 187 -1.23 -2.58 -14.80
N ILE A 188 -1.62 -3.87 -14.72
CA ILE A 188 -0.66 -4.96 -14.48
C ILE A 188 0.35 -5.08 -15.62
N ARG A 189 -0.08 -4.90 -16.87
CA ARG A 189 0.81 -4.96 -18.04
C ARG A 189 1.91 -3.90 -18.01
N LEU A 190 1.74 -2.81 -17.29
CA LEU A 190 2.81 -1.80 -17.08
C LEU A 190 4.02 -2.40 -16.36
N ALA A 191 3.82 -3.38 -15.49
CA ALA A 191 4.92 -4.05 -14.79
C ALA A 191 5.82 -4.92 -15.69
N ARG A 192 5.54 -5.04 -16.99
CA ARG A 192 6.50 -5.53 -17.98
C ARG A 192 7.68 -4.57 -18.18
N LEU A 193 7.52 -3.31 -17.83
CA LEU A 193 8.64 -2.37 -17.80
C LEU A 193 9.58 -2.73 -16.64
N PRO A 194 10.91 -2.59 -16.82
CA PRO A 194 11.88 -3.07 -15.83
C PRO A 194 11.74 -2.39 -14.47
N ASN A 195 11.34 -1.13 -14.44
CA ASN A 195 11.24 -0.28 -13.26
C ASN A 195 9.82 -0.16 -12.67
N VAL A 196 8.83 -0.86 -13.21
CA VAL A 196 7.44 -0.87 -12.70
C VAL A 196 7.14 -2.18 -12.00
N TYR A 197 6.50 -2.09 -10.84
CA TYR A 197 6.02 -3.19 -10.00
C TYR A 197 4.57 -2.96 -9.62
N VAL A 198 3.91 -3.97 -9.05
CA VAL A 198 2.53 -3.88 -8.55
C VAL A 198 2.48 -4.45 -7.12
N GLU A 199 1.79 -3.76 -6.23
CA GLU A 199 1.53 -4.26 -4.88
C GLU A 199 0.01 -4.47 -4.67
N SER A 200 -0.32 -5.44 -3.80
CA SER A 200 -1.68 -5.94 -3.66
C SER A 200 -2.45 -5.30 -2.50
N GLY A 201 -2.11 -4.06 -2.09
CA GLY A 201 -2.74 -3.41 -0.94
C GLY A 201 -4.23 -3.71 -0.83
N GLY A 202 -4.62 -4.43 0.23
CA GLY A 202 -6.01 -4.72 0.49
C GLY A 202 -6.70 -5.71 -0.45
N ILE A 203 -5.99 -6.61 -1.11
CA ILE A 203 -6.63 -7.59 -2.02
C ILE A 203 -7.75 -8.38 -1.32
N THR A 204 -7.68 -8.62 -0.01
CA THR A 204 -8.70 -9.31 0.75
C THR A 204 -10.00 -8.51 0.89
N TRP A 205 -9.93 -7.19 1.05
CA TRP A 205 -11.15 -6.38 1.09
C TRP A 205 -11.74 -6.14 -0.32
N LEU A 206 -10.92 -6.19 -1.38
CA LEU A 206 -11.41 -6.18 -2.76
C LEU A 206 -12.28 -7.41 -3.08
N PHE A 207 -12.02 -8.53 -2.40
CA PHE A 207 -12.77 -9.79 -2.52
C PHE A 207 -13.53 -10.16 -1.23
N ASN A 208 -13.96 -9.18 -0.45
CA ASN A 208 -14.60 -9.39 0.85
C ASN A 208 -15.99 -10.05 0.78
N GLU A 209 -16.62 -10.11 -0.40
CA GLU A 209 -17.82 -10.92 -0.63
C GLU A 209 -17.51 -12.42 -0.58
N GLU A 210 -16.25 -12.82 -0.72
CA GLU A 210 -15.79 -14.19 -0.55
C GLU A 210 -15.32 -14.42 0.89
N PHE A 211 -15.62 -15.62 1.41
CA PHE A 211 -15.01 -16.06 2.67
C PHE A 211 -13.59 -16.58 2.44
N TYR A 212 -12.74 -16.55 3.49
CA TYR A 212 -11.44 -17.21 3.49
C TYR A 212 -11.53 -18.63 2.89
N PRO A 213 -10.66 -19.06 1.97
CA PRO A 213 -9.33 -18.52 1.63
C PRO A 213 -9.27 -17.64 0.37
N TYR A 214 -10.29 -16.93 -0.01
CA TYR A 214 -10.30 -15.98 -1.12
C TYR A 214 -9.86 -16.56 -2.48
N PRO A 215 -10.57 -17.54 -3.03
CA PRO A 215 -10.15 -18.19 -4.27
C PRO A 215 -10.06 -17.24 -5.46
N SER A 216 -10.89 -16.20 -5.54
CA SER A 216 -10.81 -15.21 -6.60
C SER A 216 -9.57 -14.33 -6.48
N ALA A 217 -9.14 -14.00 -5.25
CA ALA A 217 -7.88 -13.28 -5.04
C ALA A 217 -6.68 -14.12 -5.51
N VAL A 218 -6.65 -15.43 -5.22
CA VAL A 218 -5.59 -16.33 -5.69
C VAL A 218 -5.58 -16.40 -7.22
N ARG A 219 -6.75 -16.54 -7.87
CA ARG A 219 -6.85 -16.53 -9.35
C ARG A 219 -6.34 -15.21 -9.93
N ALA A 220 -6.67 -14.06 -9.31
CA ALA A 220 -6.20 -12.76 -9.75
C ALA A 220 -4.67 -12.62 -9.63
N ILE A 221 -4.06 -13.14 -8.56
CA ILE A 221 -2.60 -13.17 -8.40
C ILE A 221 -1.96 -14.01 -9.52
N ARG A 222 -2.53 -15.16 -9.86
CA ARG A 222 -2.04 -16.00 -10.96
C ARG A 222 -2.17 -15.30 -12.31
N GLU A 223 -3.33 -14.72 -12.61
CA GLU A 223 -3.55 -13.96 -13.85
C GLU A 223 -2.54 -12.80 -13.97
N ALA A 224 -2.33 -12.05 -12.91
CA ALA A 224 -1.32 -10.99 -12.89
C ALA A 224 0.10 -11.53 -13.14
N ALA A 225 0.45 -12.68 -12.53
CA ALA A 225 1.73 -13.33 -12.75
C ALA A 225 1.93 -13.80 -14.21
N GLU A 226 0.86 -14.23 -14.88
CA GLU A 226 0.89 -14.55 -16.32
C GLU A 226 1.11 -13.30 -17.19
N LEU A 227 0.57 -12.15 -16.74
CA LEU A 227 0.69 -10.88 -17.47
C LEU A 227 2.06 -10.22 -17.35
N CYS A 228 2.71 -10.25 -16.17
CA CYS A 228 3.96 -9.52 -15.95
C CYS A 228 5.07 -10.32 -15.26
N GLY A 229 4.79 -11.53 -14.81
CA GLY A 229 5.70 -12.37 -14.04
C GLY A 229 5.56 -12.14 -12.51
N MET A 230 5.63 -13.23 -11.74
CA MET A 230 5.51 -13.17 -10.26
C MET A 230 6.59 -12.28 -9.63
N HIS A 231 7.75 -12.13 -10.26
CA HIS A 231 8.86 -11.29 -9.79
C HIS A 231 8.56 -9.77 -9.80
N LYS A 232 7.38 -9.37 -10.31
CA LYS A 232 6.90 -7.98 -10.35
C LYS A 232 5.80 -7.67 -9.34
N LEU A 233 5.31 -8.69 -8.64
CA LEU A 233 4.17 -8.60 -7.75
C LEU A 233 4.61 -8.62 -6.29
N MET A 234 4.03 -7.75 -5.46
CA MET A 234 4.31 -7.63 -4.03
C MET A 234 3.02 -7.72 -3.23
N TRP A 235 3.08 -8.33 -2.05
CA TRP A 235 1.95 -8.33 -1.12
C TRP A 235 1.92 -7.04 -0.30
N GLY A 236 0.74 -6.47 -0.14
CA GLY A 236 0.40 -5.40 0.78
C GLY A 236 -0.95 -5.67 1.44
N SER A 237 -1.09 -5.33 2.72
CA SER A 237 -2.30 -5.62 3.48
C SER A 237 -3.37 -4.54 3.42
N ASP A 238 -2.98 -3.29 3.22
CA ASP A 238 -3.80 -2.11 3.51
C ASP A 238 -4.23 -2.02 5.00
N TYR A 239 -3.30 -2.41 5.91
CA TYR A 239 -3.47 -2.23 7.34
C TYR A 239 -3.72 -0.74 7.69
N PRO A 240 -4.64 -0.37 8.58
CA PRO A 240 -5.46 -1.23 9.45
C PRO A 240 -6.83 -1.60 8.85
N ARG A 241 -7.19 -1.10 7.68
CA ARG A 241 -8.52 -1.26 7.06
C ARG A 241 -8.89 -2.72 6.86
N THR A 242 -7.95 -3.52 6.40
CA THR A 242 -8.16 -4.97 6.23
C THR A 242 -8.56 -5.67 7.55
N MET A 243 -8.16 -5.11 8.70
CA MET A 243 -8.46 -5.70 10.01
C MET A 243 -9.88 -5.42 10.52
N VAL A 244 -10.67 -4.66 9.81
CA VAL A 244 -12.10 -4.48 10.15
C VAL A 244 -12.86 -5.82 10.04
N GLU A 245 -12.50 -6.65 9.09
CA GLU A 245 -13.19 -7.89 8.77
C GLU A 245 -12.40 -9.15 9.11
N ILE A 246 -11.05 -9.09 9.05
CA ILE A 246 -10.17 -10.23 9.26
C ILE A 246 -8.99 -9.86 10.16
N THR A 247 -8.24 -10.85 10.63
CA THR A 247 -6.98 -10.58 11.35
C THR A 247 -5.87 -10.20 10.36
N TYR A 248 -4.87 -9.45 10.84
CA TYR A 248 -3.71 -9.08 10.02
C TYR A 248 -3.03 -10.32 9.41
N LYS A 249 -2.90 -11.41 10.17
CA LYS A 249 -2.33 -12.66 9.67
C LYS A 249 -3.16 -13.28 8.53
N MET A 250 -4.48 -13.22 8.60
CA MET A 250 -5.35 -13.78 7.56
C MET A 250 -5.20 -13.06 6.21
N SER A 251 -4.73 -11.79 6.20
CA SER A 251 -4.54 -11.04 4.96
C SER A 251 -3.47 -11.61 4.02
N PHE A 252 -2.61 -12.53 4.50
CA PHE A 252 -1.62 -13.25 3.69
C PHE A 252 -1.59 -14.76 3.92
N ASP A 253 -2.16 -15.28 5.00
CA ASP A 253 -2.10 -16.70 5.34
C ASP A 253 -2.79 -17.58 4.26
N PHE A 254 -3.78 -17.05 3.57
CA PHE A 254 -4.42 -17.71 2.43
C PHE A 254 -3.44 -17.94 1.26
N ILE A 255 -2.47 -17.02 1.07
CA ILE A 255 -1.41 -17.17 0.06
C ILE A 255 -0.46 -18.30 0.49
N ILE A 256 -0.01 -18.29 1.74
CA ILE A 256 0.88 -19.31 2.30
C ILE A 256 0.25 -20.70 2.14
N LYS A 257 -1.04 -20.83 2.45
CA LYS A 257 -1.78 -22.10 2.43
C LYS A 257 -2.29 -22.52 1.05
N SER A 258 -2.27 -21.63 0.08
CA SER A 258 -2.73 -21.95 -1.29
C SER A 258 -1.87 -23.05 -1.90
N SER A 259 -2.52 -24.03 -2.52
CA SER A 259 -1.86 -25.05 -3.35
C SER A 259 -1.67 -24.59 -4.80
N GLU A 260 -2.24 -23.45 -5.19
CA GLU A 260 -2.17 -22.91 -6.55
C GLU A 260 -0.91 -22.08 -6.81
N LEU A 261 -0.15 -21.77 -5.76
CA LEU A 261 1.13 -21.04 -5.83
C LEU A 261 2.25 -21.95 -5.35
N THR A 262 3.34 -21.98 -6.08
CA THR A 262 4.57 -22.68 -5.67
C THR A 262 5.24 -21.94 -4.49
N ASP A 263 6.11 -22.64 -3.76
CA ASP A 263 6.84 -22.03 -2.65
C ASP A 263 7.74 -20.87 -3.10
N GLU A 264 8.27 -20.93 -4.32
CA GLU A 264 9.06 -19.86 -4.90
C GLU A 264 8.18 -18.64 -5.24
N GLU A 265 7.00 -18.82 -5.81
CA GLU A 265 6.06 -17.74 -6.09
C GLU A 265 5.60 -17.05 -4.79
N LYS A 266 5.31 -17.84 -3.74
CA LYS A 266 4.99 -17.30 -2.41
C LYS A 266 6.15 -16.49 -1.83
N ARG A 267 7.38 -16.98 -1.95
CA ARG A 267 8.58 -16.31 -1.48
C ARG A 267 8.80 -14.97 -2.22
N LEU A 268 8.64 -14.96 -3.53
CA LEU A 268 8.72 -13.74 -4.35
C LEU A 268 7.66 -12.74 -3.94
N PHE A 269 6.40 -13.15 -3.92
CA PHE A 269 5.25 -12.27 -3.67
C PHE A 269 5.22 -11.70 -2.25
N LEU A 270 5.54 -12.52 -1.22
CA LEU A 270 5.48 -12.11 0.17
C LEU A 270 6.75 -11.44 0.69
N PHE A 271 7.88 -11.57 -0.01
CA PHE A 271 9.15 -11.12 0.56
C PHE A 271 10.14 -10.54 -0.45
N GLU A 272 10.67 -11.34 -1.38
CA GLU A 272 11.86 -10.96 -2.14
C GLU A 272 11.65 -9.74 -3.03
N ASN A 273 10.49 -9.64 -3.68
CA ASN A 273 10.21 -8.52 -4.56
C ASN A 273 10.16 -7.21 -3.77
N ALA A 274 9.43 -7.18 -2.64
CA ALA A 274 9.36 -6.01 -1.77
C ALA A 274 10.72 -5.70 -1.12
N ARG A 275 11.50 -6.73 -0.72
CA ARG A 275 12.84 -6.55 -0.18
C ARG A 275 13.74 -5.80 -1.16
N CYS A 276 13.77 -6.25 -2.41
CA CYS A 276 14.59 -5.64 -3.46
C CYS A 276 14.08 -4.26 -3.86
N PHE A 277 12.76 -4.11 -4.05
CA PHE A 277 12.16 -2.86 -4.47
C PHE A 277 12.35 -1.73 -3.44
N TYR A 278 12.07 -2.00 -2.17
CA TYR A 278 12.11 -0.99 -1.10
C TYR A 278 13.47 -0.90 -0.39
N GLY A 279 14.42 -1.78 -0.69
CA GLY A 279 15.75 -1.78 -0.07
C GLY A 279 15.72 -2.16 1.41
N PHE A 280 15.09 -3.28 1.76
CA PHE A 280 15.14 -3.85 3.12
C PHE A 280 16.35 -4.77 3.28
N ASP A 281 17.48 -4.23 3.77
CA ASP A 281 18.74 -4.98 3.91
C ASP A 281 18.95 -5.59 5.29
N ASN A 282 18.39 -5.01 6.36
CA ASN A 282 18.68 -5.35 7.76
C ASN A 282 17.44 -5.79 8.55
N LEU A 283 16.52 -6.52 7.91
CA LEU A 283 15.31 -6.99 8.59
C LEU A 283 15.65 -7.96 9.74
N PRO A 284 15.09 -7.75 10.95
CA PRO A 284 15.33 -8.63 12.08
C PRO A 284 14.67 -9.99 11.88
N LYS A 285 15.31 -11.04 12.39
CA LYS A 285 14.65 -12.33 12.59
C LYS A 285 13.66 -12.20 13.74
N LEU A 286 12.41 -12.50 13.49
CA LEU A 286 11.38 -12.48 14.52
C LEU A 286 11.35 -13.80 15.28
N PRO A 287 11.10 -13.77 16.61
CA PRO A 287 10.88 -15.00 17.36
C PRO A 287 9.57 -15.67 16.90
N VAL A 288 9.60 -16.99 16.81
CA VAL A 288 8.36 -17.76 16.61
C VAL A 288 7.65 -17.84 17.96
N ILE A 289 6.49 -17.23 18.05
CA ILE A 289 5.62 -17.30 19.24
C ILE A 289 4.51 -18.32 18.91
N PRO A 290 4.52 -19.52 19.49
CA PRO A 290 3.47 -20.51 19.24
C PRO A 290 2.14 -20.01 19.83
N ASN A 291 1.07 -20.18 19.06
CA ASN A 291 -0.28 -19.96 19.58
C ASN A 291 -0.65 -21.04 20.61
N MET A 292 -1.68 -20.78 21.41
CA MET A 292 -2.30 -21.84 22.20
C MET A 292 -2.78 -22.96 21.25
N LEU A 293 -2.40 -24.18 21.57
CA LEU A 293 -2.85 -25.39 20.90
C LEU A 293 -3.97 -26.05 21.71
#